data_a3bdea0d8593ba38629809f6368e4ef8
#
_entry.id   a3bdea0d8593ba38629809f6368e4ef8
#
_cell.length_a   1.000
_cell.length_b   1.000
_cell.length_c   1.000
_cell.angle_alpha   90.00
_cell.angle_beta   90.00
_cell.angle_gamma   90.00
#
_symmetry.space_group_name_H-M   'P 1'
#
loop_
_entity.id
_entity.type
_entity.pdbx_description
1 polymer ?
#
loop_
_entity_poly.entity_id
_entity_poly.type
_entity_poly.pdbx_seq_one_letter_code
_entity_poly.pdbx_strand_id
1 'polypeptide(L)' 'MENAAKALSIAGGVLIAVMLAVLVYYVFT' A
#
# COMPACT_ATOMS: atom_id res chain seq x y z
N MET A 1 -1.15 3.01 24.81
CA MET A 1 -0.11 2.54 23.89
C MET A 1 -0.67 2.36 22.53
N GLU A 2 0.11 2.63 21.54
CA GLU A 2 -0.36 2.51 20.17
C GLU A 2 -0.48 1.08 19.74
N ASN A 3 -1.42 0.83 18.87
CA ASN A 3 -1.64 -0.51 18.38
C ASN A 3 -0.72 -0.78 17.18
N ALA A 4 0.36 -1.50 17.43
CA ALA A 4 1.34 -1.81 16.41
C ALA A 4 0.75 -2.66 15.29
N ALA A 5 -0.18 -3.55 15.62
CA ALA A 5 -0.82 -4.37 14.60
C ALA A 5 -1.65 -3.53 13.63
N LYS A 6 -2.33 -2.52 14.15
CA LYS A 6 -3.10 -1.61 13.31
C LYS A 6 -2.19 -0.78 12.42
N ALA A 7 -1.09 -0.29 12.96
CA ALA A 7 -0.12 0.47 12.19
C ALA A 7 0.48 -0.37 11.07
N LEU A 8 0.80 -1.62 11.35
CA LEU A 8 1.34 -2.53 10.35
C LEU A 8 0.32 -2.80 9.24
N SER A 9 -0.95 -2.96 9.61
CA SER A 9 -2.02 -3.19 8.65
C SER A 9 -2.18 -1.99 7.71
N ILE A 10 -2.13 -0.79 8.25
CA ILE A 10 -2.22 0.43 7.44
C ILE A 10 -1.03 0.54 6.48
N ALA A 11 0.18 0.28 7.00
CA ALA A 11 1.39 0.33 6.18
C ALA A 11 1.34 -0.70 5.05
N GLY A 12 0.86 -1.91 5.34
CA GLY A 12 0.71 -2.95 4.33
C GLY A 12 -0.27 -2.54 3.23
N GLY A 13 -1.38 -1.91 3.61
CA GLY A 13 -2.34 -1.41 2.64
C GLY A 13 -1.77 -0.34 1.73
N VAL A 14 -0.97 0.56 2.29
CA VAL A 14 -0.30 1.60 1.50
C VAL A 14 0.67 0.99 0.49
N LEU A 15 1.42 -0.03 0.90
CA LEU A 15 2.35 -0.71 -0.01
C LEU A 15 1.60 -1.36 -1.18
N ILE A 16 0.49 -2.02 -0.90
CA ILE A 16 -0.32 -2.64 -1.95
C ILE A 16 -0.85 -1.56 -2.90
N ALA A 17 -1.33 -0.46 -2.37
CA ALA A 17 -1.85 0.63 -3.20
C ALA A 17 -0.77 1.20 -4.12
N VAL A 18 0.45 1.35 -3.63
CA VAL A 18 1.57 1.84 -4.44
C VAL A 18 1.88 0.86 -5.56
N MET A 19 1.87 -0.44 -5.27
CA MET A 19 2.13 -1.46 -6.30
C MET A 19 1.06 -1.43 -7.37
N LEU A 20 -0.20 -1.26 -7.00
CA LEU A 20 -1.28 -1.14 -7.97
C LEU A 20 -1.14 0.11 -8.83
N ALA A 21 -0.73 1.21 -8.22
CA ALA A 21 -0.51 2.46 -8.96
C ALA A 21 0.60 2.31 -9.99
N VAL A 22 1.68 1.63 -9.64
CA VAL A 22 2.78 1.36 -10.57
C VAL A 22 2.30 0.48 -11.72
N LEU A 23 1.52 -0.54 -11.41
CA LEU A 23 0.99 -1.43 -12.43
C LEU A 23 0.12 -0.67 -13.43
N VAL A 24 -0.77 0.18 -12.93
CA VAL A 24 -1.63 0.99 -13.78
C VAL A 24 -0.81 1.92 -14.66
N TYR A 25 0.22 2.52 -14.10
CA TYR A 25 1.12 3.38 -14.86
C TYR A 25 1.73 2.63 -16.03
N TYR A 26 2.28 1.45 -15.77
CA TYR A 26 2.91 0.66 -16.82
C TYR A 26 1.94 0.21 -17.90
N VAL A 27 0.72 -0.13 -17.50
CA VAL A 27 -0.27 -0.63 -18.46
C VAL A 27 -0.76 0.48 -19.38
N PHE A 28 -0.88 1.71 -18.87
CA PHE A 28 -1.49 2.81 -19.61
C PHE A 28 -0.49 3.77 -20.25
N THR A 29 0.76 3.60 -19.99
CA THR A 29 1.79 4.35 -20.69
C THR A 29 2.79 3.41 -21.36
#